data_243eef4f8624f0bac21d221a79fd6cb8
#
_entry.id   243eef4f8624f0bac21d221a79fd6cb8
#
_cell.length_a   1.000
_cell.length_b   1.000
_cell.length_c   1.000
_cell.angle_alpha   90.00
_cell.angle_beta   90.00
_cell.angle_gamma   90.00
#
_symmetry.space_group_name_H-M   'P 1'
#
loop_
_entity.id
_entity.type
_entity.pdbx_description
1 polymer ?
#
loop_
_entity_poly.entity_id
_entity_poly.type
_entity_poly.pdbx_seq_one_letter_code
_entity_poly.pdbx_strand_id
1 'polypeptide(L)'
;MPQPTITTTYAGEFAGKYIAAALLSGNTLSQGAIEIKPNVKFKEVIKKVATSGLIVDESCDFTNAGTVTLTERIIQPENFQVNLELCKTPFESDWGAVSMGYSAFDNLPPDFASFLIAHVAKEVAASTENNVWQGNLGGAQAGEFNGFTTLMAADADVIDVAAAAVDSANVVAELGKIVDAIPSTLYGKDDLFIYVSQNIAKAYVRALGGYSAI
;
A
#
# COMPACT_ATOMS: atom_id res chain seq x y z
N MET A 1 -13.36 35.95 -21.80
CA MET A 1 -12.32 35.34 -22.64
C MET A 1 -12.07 33.94 -22.08
N PRO A 2 -12.09 32.89 -22.87
CA PRO A 2 -11.73 31.58 -22.36
C PRO A 2 -10.24 31.61 -21.97
N GLN A 3 -9.94 31.24 -20.73
CA GLN A 3 -8.58 31.11 -20.26
C GLN A 3 -7.90 29.94 -21.01
N PRO A 4 -6.64 30.10 -21.43
CA PRO A 4 -5.91 29.01 -22.05
C PRO A 4 -5.71 27.89 -21.03
N THR A 5 -6.30 26.76 -21.33
CA THR A 5 -6.11 25.53 -20.57
C THR A 5 -4.78 24.93 -20.99
N ILE A 6 -3.80 24.90 -20.10
CA ILE A 6 -2.53 24.23 -20.37
C ILE A 6 -2.70 22.78 -19.96
N THR A 7 -3.02 21.93 -20.91
CA THR A 7 -2.96 20.47 -20.77
C THR A 7 -1.53 20.04 -21.04
N THR A 8 -0.71 19.91 -20.00
CA THR A 8 0.59 19.27 -20.13
C THR A 8 0.42 17.77 -19.96
N THR A 9 0.29 17.07 -21.07
CA THR A 9 0.41 15.60 -21.05
C THR A 9 1.91 15.28 -21.03
N TYR A 10 2.45 14.99 -19.86
CA TYR A 10 3.81 14.50 -19.74
C TYR A 10 3.84 12.99 -20.02
N ALA A 11 3.74 12.64 -21.31
CA ALA A 11 3.84 11.26 -21.80
C ALA A 11 5.21 11.07 -22.46
N GLY A 12 6.28 11.13 -21.68
CA GLY A 12 7.64 10.96 -22.18
C GLY A 12 8.38 9.82 -21.49
N GLU A 13 9.51 9.44 -22.01
CA GLU A 13 10.42 8.41 -21.46
C GLU A 13 10.77 8.65 -19.97
N PHE A 14 10.74 9.90 -19.53
CA PHE A 14 11.00 10.30 -18.14
C PHE A 14 9.82 10.12 -17.21
N ALA A 15 8.59 10.19 -17.69
CA ALA A 15 7.40 10.05 -16.83
C ALA A 15 7.35 8.67 -16.15
N GLY A 16 7.70 7.61 -16.86
CA GLY A 16 7.74 6.25 -16.32
C GLY A 16 8.71 6.09 -15.16
N LYS A 17 9.86 6.76 -15.17
CA LYS A 17 10.85 6.71 -14.09
C LYS A 17 10.37 7.41 -12.82
N TYR A 18 9.72 8.57 -12.94
CA TYR A 18 9.17 9.31 -11.80
C TYR A 18 8.00 8.56 -11.16
N ILE A 19 7.10 8.00 -11.96
CA ILE A 19 5.97 7.22 -11.47
C ILE A 19 6.45 5.95 -10.78
N ALA A 20 7.40 5.22 -11.38
CA ALA A 20 7.96 4.02 -10.76
C ALA A 20 8.66 4.34 -9.43
N ALA A 21 9.46 5.42 -9.37
CA ALA A 21 10.11 5.85 -8.14
C ALA A 21 9.08 6.26 -7.06
N ALA A 22 7.99 6.94 -7.44
CA ALA A 22 6.91 7.33 -6.54
C ALA A 22 6.19 6.11 -5.96
N LEU A 23 5.85 5.12 -6.79
CA LEU A 23 5.17 3.90 -6.34
C LEU A 23 6.04 3.06 -5.40
N LEU A 24 7.36 3.05 -5.60
CA LEU A 24 8.31 2.31 -4.76
C LEU A 24 8.73 3.08 -3.49
N SER A 25 8.39 4.35 -3.36
CA SER A 25 8.74 5.17 -2.18
C SER A 25 7.81 4.98 -0.98
N GLY A 26 6.76 4.17 -1.11
CA GLY A 26 5.89 3.80 0.01
C GLY A 26 6.67 3.04 1.08
N ASN A 27 6.45 3.37 2.35
CA ASN A 27 7.16 2.74 3.47
C ASN A 27 6.93 1.23 3.51
N THR A 28 5.72 0.78 3.23
CA THR A 28 5.34 -0.64 3.24
C THR A 28 6.11 -1.45 2.21
N LEU A 29 6.30 -0.91 1.01
CA LEU A 29 7.01 -1.58 -0.08
C LEU A 29 8.53 -1.51 0.10
N SER A 30 9.05 -0.39 0.66
CA SER A 30 10.49 -0.19 0.85
C SER A 30 11.09 -1.05 1.98
N GLN A 31 10.31 -1.42 2.98
CA GLN A 31 10.77 -2.23 4.11
C GLN A 31 10.98 -3.73 3.78
N GLY A 32 10.55 -4.19 2.60
CA GLY A 32 10.79 -5.55 2.14
C GLY A 32 10.05 -6.65 2.90
N ALA A 33 9.10 -6.29 3.77
CA ALA A 33 8.30 -7.25 4.53
C ALA A 33 7.10 -7.79 3.73
N ILE A 34 6.88 -7.28 2.52
CA ILE A 34 5.86 -7.74 1.57
C ILE A 34 6.56 -8.22 0.31
N GLU A 35 6.19 -9.42 -0.15
CA GLU A 35 6.70 -9.97 -1.40
C GLU A 35 6.08 -9.22 -2.59
N ILE A 36 6.95 -8.63 -3.42
CA ILE A 36 6.55 -7.92 -4.63
C ILE A 36 6.70 -8.87 -5.81
N LYS A 37 5.61 -9.11 -6.54
CA LYS A 37 5.63 -9.86 -7.80
C LYS A 37 5.70 -8.91 -8.99
N PRO A 38 6.88 -8.78 -9.63
CA PRO A 38 7.03 -7.94 -10.81
C PRO A 38 6.44 -8.60 -12.06
N ASN A 39 6.19 -7.79 -13.09
CA ASN A 39 5.81 -8.24 -14.44
C ASN A 39 4.44 -8.93 -14.57
N VAL A 40 3.54 -8.77 -13.64
CA VAL A 40 2.14 -9.22 -13.79
C VAL A 40 1.42 -8.28 -14.75
N LYS A 41 1.13 -8.75 -15.97
CA LYS A 41 0.52 -7.93 -17.03
C LYS A 41 -1.00 -8.02 -17.07
N PHE A 42 -1.57 -9.15 -16.70
CA PHE A 42 -3.01 -9.38 -16.75
C PHE A 42 -3.52 -10.04 -15.48
N LYS A 43 -3.31 -11.32 -15.31
CA LYS A 43 -3.72 -12.08 -14.12
C LYS A 43 -2.67 -13.12 -13.79
N GLU A 44 -2.36 -13.27 -12.53
CA GLU A 44 -1.54 -14.35 -12.02
C GLU A 44 -2.33 -15.15 -10.98
N VAL A 45 -2.32 -16.47 -11.13
CA VAL A 45 -3.01 -17.38 -10.22
C VAL A 45 -2.02 -17.94 -9.21
N ILE A 46 -2.25 -17.66 -7.93
CA ILE A 46 -1.51 -18.24 -6.83
C ILE A 46 -2.31 -19.42 -6.28
N LYS A 47 -1.70 -20.59 -6.21
CA LYS A 47 -2.34 -21.82 -5.72
C LYS A 47 -1.90 -22.10 -4.31
N LYS A 48 -2.88 -22.39 -3.44
CA LYS A 48 -2.68 -22.90 -2.08
C LYS A 48 -3.12 -24.35 -2.04
N VAL A 49 -2.25 -25.23 -1.58
CA VAL A 49 -2.56 -26.65 -1.35
C VAL A 49 -2.73 -26.86 0.14
N ALA A 50 -3.88 -27.37 0.52
CA ALA A 50 -4.15 -27.83 1.90
C ALA A 50 -4.37 -29.34 1.89
N THR A 51 -3.79 -30.03 2.86
CA THR A 51 -3.92 -31.46 3.03
C THR A 51 -4.40 -31.77 4.43
N SER A 52 -5.31 -32.73 4.57
CA SER A 52 -5.77 -33.21 5.87
C SER A 52 -5.97 -34.71 5.87
N GLY A 53 -5.78 -35.35 7.02
CA GLY A 53 -6.06 -36.77 7.22
C GLY A 53 -5.20 -37.75 6.41
N LEU A 54 -3.96 -37.35 6.01
CA LEU A 54 -3.08 -38.19 5.18
C LEU A 54 -2.51 -39.39 5.93
N ILE A 55 -2.36 -39.25 7.24
CA ILE A 55 -1.82 -40.30 8.10
C ILE A 55 -3.00 -40.98 8.79
N VAL A 56 -3.10 -42.28 8.63
CA VAL A 56 -4.11 -43.13 9.25
C VAL A 56 -3.43 -44.34 9.91
N ASP A 57 -4.11 -44.97 10.83
CA ASP A 57 -3.62 -46.20 11.44
C ASP A 57 -3.47 -47.31 10.41
N GLU A 58 -2.49 -48.17 10.61
CA GLU A 58 -2.24 -49.32 9.74
C GLU A 58 -3.46 -50.26 9.72
N SER A 59 -3.88 -50.65 8.54
CA SER A 59 -4.91 -51.64 8.30
C SER A 59 -4.51 -52.54 7.14
N CYS A 60 -5.02 -53.80 7.13
CA CYS A 60 -4.74 -54.72 6.04
C CYS A 60 -5.40 -54.30 4.70
N ASP A 61 -6.38 -53.42 4.75
CA ASP A 61 -7.09 -52.90 3.58
C ASP A 61 -6.73 -51.46 3.29
N PHE A 62 -6.68 -51.11 2.02
CA PHE A 62 -6.49 -49.72 1.58
C PHE A 62 -7.75 -48.92 1.89
N THR A 63 -7.65 -47.98 2.83
CA THR A 63 -8.71 -47.03 3.14
C THR A 63 -8.27 -45.64 2.71
N ASN A 64 -8.97 -45.03 1.75
CA ASN A 64 -8.72 -43.67 1.35
C ASN A 64 -9.27 -42.72 2.41
N ALA A 65 -8.42 -42.09 3.20
CA ALA A 65 -8.81 -41.20 4.28
C ALA A 65 -8.32 -39.76 4.11
N GLY A 66 -7.32 -39.51 3.24
CA GLY A 66 -6.76 -38.20 3.04
C GLY A 66 -7.53 -37.32 2.05
N THR A 67 -7.59 -36.03 2.31
CA THR A 67 -8.10 -35.04 1.36
C THR A 67 -7.01 -34.06 0.98
N VAL A 68 -6.95 -33.72 -0.31
CA VAL A 68 -6.09 -32.64 -0.85
C VAL A 68 -7.01 -31.59 -1.46
N THR A 69 -6.98 -30.40 -0.91
CA THR A 69 -7.78 -29.28 -1.39
C THR A 69 -6.86 -28.25 -2.07
N LEU A 70 -7.19 -27.88 -3.29
CA LEU A 70 -6.51 -26.87 -4.05
C LEU A 70 -7.39 -25.61 -4.09
N THR A 71 -6.90 -24.51 -3.54
CA THR A 71 -7.56 -23.20 -3.62
C THR A 71 -6.71 -22.23 -4.43
N GLU A 72 -7.36 -21.33 -5.12
CA GLU A 72 -6.71 -20.36 -6.02
C GLU A 72 -7.01 -18.93 -5.55
N ARG A 73 -6.01 -18.09 -5.65
CA ARG A 73 -6.15 -16.63 -5.51
C ARG A 73 -5.59 -15.96 -6.75
N ILE A 74 -6.25 -14.90 -7.18
CA ILE A 74 -5.90 -14.19 -8.40
C ILE A 74 -5.32 -12.83 -8.01
N ILE A 75 -4.09 -12.55 -8.45
CA ILE A 75 -3.51 -11.21 -8.47
C ILE A 75 -3.84 -10.60 -9.81
N GLN A 76 -4.52 -9.46 -9.79
CA GLN A 76 -4.88 -8.69 -10.96
C GLN A 76 -4.43 -7.25 -10.76
N PRO A 77 -3.62 -6.68 -11.68
CA PRO A 77 -3.28 -5.26 -11.63
C PRO A 77 -4.49 -4.40 -12.01
N GLU A 78 -4.64 -3.29 -11.32
CA GLU A 78 -5.61 -2.25 -11.65
C GLU A 78 -4.92 -1.05 -12.31
N ASN A 79 -5.60 -0.43 -13.26
CA ASN A 79 -5.10 0.73 -13.98
C ASN A 79 -5.64 2.01 -13.35
N PHE A 80 -4.76 2.96 -13.10
CA PHE A 80 -5.15 4.30 -12.68
C PHE A 80 -4.43 5.35 -13.52
N GLN A 81 -4.94 6.56 -13.50
CA GLN A 81 -4.37 7.70 -14.21
C GLN A 81 -4.38 8.93 -13.30
N VAL A 82 -3.42 9.80 -13.50
CA VAL A 82 -3.35 11.10 -12.84
C VAL A 82 -3.59 12.17 -13.89
N ASN A 83 -4.69 12.90 -13.76
CA ASN A 83 -5.04 14.02 -14.63
C ASN A 83 -4.94 15.31 -13.82
N LEU A 84 -4.05 16.21 -14.23
CA LEU A 84 -3.84 17.49 -13.59
C LEU A 84 -3.92 18.60 -14.63
N GLU A 85 -4.77 19.57 -14.35
CA GLU A 85 -4.87 20.82 -15.09
C GLU A 85 -4.45 21.98 -14.19
N LEU A 86 -3.53 22.80 -14.66
CA LEU A 86 -2.97 23.93 -13.91
C LEU A 86 -3.19 25.23 -14.65
N CYS A 87 -3.71 26.22 -13.93
CA CYS A 87 -3.69 27.61 -14.38
C CYS A 87 -2.30 28.20 -14.09
N LYS A 88 -1.62 28.70 -15.10
CA LYS A 88 -0.27 29.25 -15.01
C LYS A 88 -0.22 30.55 -14.18
N THR A 89 -1.23 31.40 -14.32
CA THR A 89 -1.26 32.77 -13.78
C THR A 89 -0.95 32.88 -12.27
N PRO A 90 -1.50 32.03 -11.37
CA PRO A 90 -1.17 32.15 -9.94
C PRO A 90 0.29 31.83 -9.61
N PHE A 91 0.96 31.04 -10.44
CA PHE A 91 2.34 30.61 -10.20
C PHE A 91 3.37 31.58 -10.84
N GLU A 92 2.96 32.42 -11.78
CA GLU A 92 3.86 33.38 -12.44
C GLU A 92 4.41 34.41 -11.47
N SER A 93 3.61 34.84 -10.49
CA SER A 93 4.06 35.82 -9.51
C SER A 93 5.13 35.25 -8.56
N ASP A 94 5.05 34.02 -8.21
CA ASP A 94 5.96 33.39 -7.24
C ASP A 94 7.25 32.92 -7.90
N TRP A 95 7.15 32.27 -9.06
CA TRP A 95 8.32 31.75 -9.79
C TRP A 95 8.97 32.79 -10.68
N GLY A 96 8.21 33.75 -11.21
CA GLY A 96 8.74 34.85 -11.98
C GLY A 96 9.52 35.85 -11.14
N ALA A 97 9.22 35.97 -9.84
CA ALA A 97 9.93 36.87 -8.93
C ALA A 97 11.40 36.45 -8.69
N VAL A 98 11.69 35.15 -8.78
CA VAL A 98 13.06 34.60 -8.63
C VAL A 98 13.89 34.76 -9.91
N SER A 99 13.23 34.80 -11.08
CA SER A 99 13.88 34.93 -12.39
C SER A 99 13.45 36.22 -13.06
N MET A 100 14.03 37.34 -12.64
CA MET A 100 13.77 38.65 -13.30
C MET A 100 14.18 38.59 -14.78
N GLY A 101 13.18 38.59 -15.67
CA GLY A 101 13.40 38.56 -17.11
C GLY A 101 12.47 37.64 -17.90
N TYR A 102 11.67 36.83 -17.26
CA TYR A 102 10.66 36.02 -17.94
C TYR A 102 9.41 36.84 -18.27
N SER A 103 9.03 36.85 -19.53
CA SER A 103 7.77 37.40 -19.99
C SER A 103 6.62 36.43 -19.70
N ALA A 104 5.40 36.97 -19.54
CA ALA A 104 4.19 36.15 -19.41
C ALA A 104 3.93 35.20 -20.61
N PHE A 105 4.63 35.41 -21.72
CA PHE A 105 4.57 34.60 -22.94
C PHE A 105 5.67 33.53 -23.01
N ASP A 106 6.64 33.54 -22.09
CA ASP A 106 7.72 32.59 -22.09
C ASP A 106 7.25 31.25 -21.42
N ASN A 107 7.92 30.17 -21.79
CA ASN A 107 7.70 28.88 -21.16
C ASN A 107 8.10 28.95 -19.68
N LEU A 108 7.36 28.23 -18.82
CA LEU A 108 7.74 28.07 -17.42
C LEU A 108 9.16 27.51 -17.30
N PRO A 109 9.95 27.99 -16.32
CA PRO A 109 11.28 27.46 -16.09
C PRO A 109 11.26 25.94 -15.92
N PRO A 110 12.26 25.21 -16.40
CA PRO A 110 12.33 23.74 -16.26
C PRO A 110 12.24 23.29 -14.80
N ASP A 111 12.71 24.10 -13.86
CA ASP A 111 12.64 23.82 -12.42
C ASP A 111 11.20 23.77 -11.89
N PHE A 112 10.27 24.57 -12.45
CA PHE A 112 8.87 24.52 -12.07
C PHE A 112 8.22 23.19 -12.46
N ALA A 113 8.49 22.71 -13.67
CA ALA A 113 7.97 21.42 -14.13
C ALA A 113 8.49 20.26 -13.25
N SER A 114 9.78 20.30 -12.90
CA SER A 114 10.40 19.31 -12.02
C SER A 114 9.81 19.34 -10.61
N PHE A 115 9.58 20.53 -10.05
CA PHE A 115 8.94 20.71 -8.75
C PHE A 115 7.52 20.13 -8.76
N LEU A 116 6.73 20.46 -9.78
CA LEU A 116 5.35 19.97 -9.89
C LEU A 116 5.28 18.46 -10.01
N ILE A 117 6.14 17.87 -10.85
CA ILE A 117 6.22 16.42 -11.01
C ILE A 117 6.60 15.76 -9.67
N ALA A 118 7.56 16.32 -8.95
CA ALA A 118 7.97 15.80 -7.65
C ALA A 118 6.83 15.88 -6.61
N HIS A 119 6.08 16.98 -6.61
CA HIS A 119 4.91 17.14 -5.73
C HIS A 119 3.82 16.12 -6.04
N VAL A 120 3.45 16.00 -7.32
CA VAL A 120 2.45 15.00 -7.75
C VAL A 120 2.91 13.57 -7.44
N ALA A 121 4.18 13.27 -7.66
CA ALA A 121 4.75 11.96 -7.33
C ALA A 121 4.63 11.63 -5.84
N LYS A 122 4.84 12.63 -4.96
CA LYS A 122 4.66 12.47 -3.52
C LYS A 122 3.20 12.17 -3.15
N GLU A 123 2.25 12.89 -3.73
CA GLU A 123 0.82 12.66 -3.49
C GLU A 123 0.36 11.29 -4.00
N VAL A 124 0.86 10.87 -5.17
CA VAL A 124 0.59 9.53 -5.71
C VAL A 124 1.15 8.45 -4.78
N ALA A 125 2.37 8.64 -4.26
CA ALA A 125 2.97 7.70 -3.31
C ALA A 125 2.16 7.59 -2.01
N ALA A 126 1.73 8.71 -1.45
CA ALA A 126 0.90 8.74 -0.24
C ALA A 126 -0.47 8.06 -0.46
N SER A 127 -1.10 8.33 -1.60
CA SER A 127 -2.37 7.70 -1.98
C SER A 127 -2.19 6.19 -2.18
N THR A 128 -1.13 5.76 -2.84
CA THR A 128 -0.83 4.34 -3.07
C THR A 128 -0.58 3.61 -1.75
N GLU A 129 0.19 4.21 -0.82
CA GLU A 129 0.43 3.64 0.50
C GLU A 129 -0.87 3.46 1.28
N ASN A 130 -1.76 4.46 1.24
CA ASN A 130 -3.08 4.35 1.85
C ASN A 130 -3.92 3.24 1.21
N ASN A 131 -3.92 3.12 -0.12
CA ASN A 131 -4.68 2.12 -0.85
C ASN A 131 -4.15 0.70 -0.64
N VAL A 132 -2.84 0.51 -0.45
CA VAL A 132 -2.25 -0.79 -0.09
C VAL A 132 -2.89 -1.35 1.19
N TRP A 133 -3.19 -0.50 2.15
CA TRP A 133 -3.81 -0.91 3.41
C TRP A 133 -5.34 -0.86 3.40
N GLN A 134 -5.92 0.27 2.97
CA GLN A 134 -7.34 0.59 3.17
C GLN A 134 -8.14 0.71 1.86
N GLY A 135 -7.52 0.47 0.71
CA GLY A 135 -8.18 0.56 -0.58
C GLY A 135 -9.42 -0.34 -0.65
N ASN A 136 -10.45 0.14 -1.36
CA ASN A 136 -11.68 -0.60 -1.59
C ASN A 136 -12.15 -0.36 -3.02
N LEU A 137 -12.01 -1.36 -3.87
CA LEU A 137 -12.45 -1.31 -5.26
C LEU A 137 -13.98 -1.10 -5.29
N GLY A 138 -14.41 0.00 -5.88
CA GLY A 138 -15.82 0.41 -5.88
C GLY A 138 -16.20 1.30 -4.68
N GLY A 139 -15.22 1.73 -3.88
CA GLY A 139 -15.38 2.75 -2.85
C GLY A 139 -15.61 4.14 -3.42
N ALA A 140 -15.58 5.15 -2.53
CA ALA A 140 -15.87 6.54 -2.91
C ALA A 140 -14.71 7.24 -3.65
N GLN A 141 -13.51 6.68 -3.60
CA GLN A 141 -12.31 7.28 -4.21
C GLN A 141 -11.97 6.59 -5.54
N ALA A 142 -11.58 7.37 -6.54
CA ALA A 142 -11.17 6.84 -7.83
C ALA A 142 -9.75 6.27 -7.78
N GLY A 143 -9.49 5.23 -8.58
CA GLY A 143 -8.17 4.62 -8.69
C GLY A 143 -7.82 3.67 -7.54
N GLU A 144 -8.81 3.25 -6.75
CA GLU A 144 -8.61 2.32 -5.66
C GLU A 144 -8.56 0.86 -6.16
N PHE A 145 -7.80 0.08 -5.45
CA PHE A 145 -7.79 -1.38 -5.51
C PHE A 145 -8.04 -1.92 -4.09
N ASN A 146 -8.42 -3.19 -3.97
CA ASN A 146 -8.65 -3.77 -2.66
C ASN A 146 -7.35 -3.90 -1.88
N GLY A 147 -7.25 -3.14 -0.79
CA GLY A 147 -6.12 -3.16 0.14
C GLY A 147 -6.14 -4.37 1.07
N PHE A 148 -5.07 -4.53 1.84
CA PHE A 148 -4.91 -5.68 2.74
C PHE A 148 -6.06 -5.80 3.75
N THR A 149 -6.50 -4.70 4.37
CA THR A 149 -7.59 -4.75 5.36
C THR A 149 -8.91 -5.20 4.73
N THR A 150 -9.20 -4.75 3.52
CA THR A 150 -10.41 -5.16 2.78
C THR A 150 -10.36 -6.64 2.39
N LEU A 151 -9.19 -7.12 1.93
CA LEU A 151 -8.98 -8.52 1.58
C LEU A 151 -9.02 -9.43 2.80
N MET A 152 -8.39 -9.02 3.90
CA MET A 152 -8.39 -9.80 5.15
C MET A 152 -9.79 -9.90 5.76
N ALA A 153 -10.58 -8.83 5.73
CA ALA A 153 -11.97 -8.85 6.24
C ALA A 153 -12.88 -9.79 5.44
N ALA A 154 -12.57 -10.04 4.17
CA ALA A 154 -13.33 -10.94 3.31
C ALA A 154 -12.85 -12.41 3.39
N ASP A 155 -11.74 -12.69 4.06
CA ASP A 155 -11.07 -13.98 4.08
C ASP A 155 -11.37 -14.76 5.36
N ALA A 156 -12.08 -15.86 5.24
CA ALA A 156 -12.43 -16.73 6.36
C ALA A 156 -11.21 -17.46 7.02
N ASP A 157 -10.07 -17.52 6.32
CA ASP A 157 -8.83 -18.12 6.86
C ASP A 157 -8.08 -17.12 7.78
N VAL A 158 -8.47 -15.84 7.82
CA VAL A 158 -7.87 -14.82 8.67
C VAL A 158 -8.48 -14.87 10.07
N ILE A 159 -7.63 -14.93 11.08
CA ILE A 159 -8.07 -14.88 12.48
C ILE A 159 -8.38 -13.41 12.83
N ASP A 160 -9.65 -13.13 13.03
CA ASP A 160 -10.10 -11.80 13.47
C ASP A 160 -10.07 -11.72 14.99
N VAL A 161 -9.36 -10.68 15.50
CA VAL A 161 -9.21 -10.44 16.93
C VAL A 161 -9.95 -9.16 17.31
N ALA A 162 -10.98 -9.29 18.14
CA ALA A 162 -11.73 -8.14 18.60
C ALA A 162 -10.84 -7.21 19.46
N ALA A 163 -10.69 -5.98 19.02
CA ALA A 163 -9.87 -4.96 19.69
C ALA A 163 -10.72 -3.78 20.19
N ALA A 164 -10.27 -3.17 21.27
CA ALA A 164 -10.77 -1.86 21.73
C ALA A 164 -10.00 -0.72 21.05
N ALA A 165 -10.48 0.50 21.20
CA ALA A 165 -9.72 1.69 20.79
C ALA A 165 -8.39 1.74 21.54
N VAL A 166 -7.28 1.82 20.80
CA VAL A 166 -5.93 1.70 21.35
C VAL A 166 -5.41 3.05 21.83
N ASP A 167 -4.97 3.11 23.07
CA ASP A 167 -4.28 4.24 23.70
C ASP A 167 -3.00 3.79 24.42
N SER A 168 -2.30 4.71 25.08
CA SER A 168 -1.06 4.38 25.80
C SER A 168 -1.27 3.54 27.06
N ALA A 169 -2.51 3.42 27.57
CA ALA A 169 -2.80 2.63 28.76
C ALA A 169 -3.09 1.16 28.42
N ASN A 170 -3.68 0.89 27.24
CA ASN A 170 -4.12 -0.45 26.85
C ASN A 170 -3.34 -1.08 25.70
N VAL A 171 -2.48 -0.34 24.99
CA VAL A 171 -1.77 -0.81 23.78
C VAL A 171 -1.03 -2.13 23.97
N VAL A 172 -0.38 -2.34 25.13
CA VAL A 172 0.36 -3.57 25.41
C VAL A 172 -0.59 -4.77 25.51
N ALA A 173 -1.74 -4.57 26.16
CA ALA A 173 -2.75 -5.62 26.29
C ALA A 173 -3.42 -5.95 24.94
N GLU A 174 -3.71 -4.92 24.12
CA GLU A 174 -4.30 -5.13 22.80
C GLU A 174 -3.33 -5.81 21.82
N LEU A 175 -2.05 -5.44 21.82
CA LEU A 175 -1.03 -6.15 21.05
C LEU A 175 -0.82 -7.58 21.58
N GLY A 176 -0.93 -7.79 22.89
CA GLY A 176 -0.87 -9.12 23.49
C GLY A 176 -1.94 -10.06 22.94
N LYS A 177 -3.17 -9.61 22.76
CA LYS A 177 -4.25 -10.40 22.14
C LYS A 177 -3.89 -10.90 20.73
N ILE A 178 -3.21 -10.05 19.94
CA ILE A 178 -2.75 -10.42 18.60
C ILE A 178 -1.70 -11.53 18.70
N VAL A 179 -0.74 -11.37 19.60
CA VAL A 179 0.32 -12.36 19.82
C VAL A 179 -0.25 -13.69 20.30
N ASP A 180 -1.21 -13.66 21.22
CA ASP A 180 -1.88 -14.85 21.76
C ASP A 180 -2.72 -15.60 20.70
N ALA A 181 -3.20 -14.89 19.69
CA ALA A 181 -3.95 -15.45 18.58
C ALA A 181 -3.07 -16.14 17.51
N ILE A 182 -1.74 -15.93 17.56
CA ILE A 182 -0.82 -16.54 16.60
C ILE A 182 -0.80 -18.08 16.83
N PRO A 183 -1.06 -18.89 15.79
CA PRO A 183 -0.95 -20.33 15.89
C PRO A 183 0.46 -20.77 16.32
N SER A 184 0.55 -21.75 17.20
CA SER A 184 1.82 -22.24 17.72
C SER A 184 2.80 -22.72 16.64
N THR A 185 2.28 -23.14 15.49
CA THR A 185 3.08 -23.58 14.32
C THR A 185 3.78 -22.42 13.60
N LEU A 186 3.31 -21.20 13.80
CA LEU A 186 3.87 -19.98 13.19
C LEU A 186 4.70 -19.18 14.18
N TYR A 187 4.48 -19.37 15.48
CA TYR A 187 5.20 -18.66 16.52
C TYR A 187 6.69 -18.95 16.48
N GLY A 188 7.51 -17.90 16.45
CA GLY A 188 8.97 -18.02 16.42
C GLY A 188 9.59 -18.15 15.03
N LYS A 189 8.81 -17.97 13.95
CA LYS A 189 9.38 -17.83 12.61
C LYS A 189 10.01 -16.47 12.42
N ASP A 190 11.16 -16.41 11.75
CA ASP A 190 11.93 -15.18 11.53
C ASP A 190 11.23 -14.20 10.57
N ASP A 191 10.26 -14.67 9.78
CA ASP A 191 9.49 -13.91 8.81
C ASP A 191 8.12 -13.43 9.33
N LEU A 192 7.90 -13.50 10.65
CA LEU A 192 6.68 -13.05 11.29
C LEU A 192 6.78 -11.55 11.65
N PHE A 193 5.91 -10.73 11.06
CA PHE A 193 5.87 -9.28 11.29
C PHE A 193 4.50 -8.84 11.81
N ILE A 194 4.51 -7.85 12.71
CA ILE A 194 3.29 -7.16 13.15
C ILE A 194 3.31 -5.75 12.57
N TYR A 195 2.37 -5.47 11.67
CA TYR A 195 2.19 -4.15 11.09
C TYR A 195 1.29 -3.31 11.98
N VAL A 196 1.75 -2.13 12.34
CA VAL A 196 1.02 -1.19 13.19
C VAL A 196 1.03 0.21 12.59
N SER A 197 -0.03 0.97 12.84
CA SER A 197 -0.03 2.39 12.46
C SER A 197 0.92 3.20 13.35
N GLN A 198 1.36 4.37 12.85
CA GLN A 198 2.22 5.28 13.62
C GLN A 198 1.61 5.69 14.96
N ASN A 199 0.28 5.81 15.04
CA ASN A 199 -0.40 6.15 16.28
C ASN A 199 -0.27 5.04 17.32
N ILE A 200 -0.40 3.78 16.92
CA ILE A 200 -0.21 2.61 17.78
C ILE A 200 1.27 2.52 18.21
N ALA A 201 2.21 2.73 17.29
CA ALA A 201 3.64 2.75 17.61
C ALA A 201 3.97 3.84 18.66
N LYS A 202 3.43 5.06 18.51
CA LYS A 202 3.58 6.13 19.52
C LYS A 202 2.96 5.75 20.86
N ALA A 203 1.77 5.15 20.86
CA ALA A 203 1.11 4.70 22.09
C ALA A 203 1.94 3.65 22.80
N TYR A 204 2.54 2.70 22.06
CA TYR A 204 3.41 1.67 22.58
C TYR A 204 4.68 2.25 23.24
N VAL A 205 5.38 3.17 22.53
CA VAL A 205 6.56 3.85 23.10
C VAL A 205 6.23 4.61 24.38
N ARG A 206 5.07 5.29 24.43
CA ARG A 206 4.61 5.97 25.65
C ARG A 206 4.28 5.00 26.78
N ALA A 207 3.67 3.85 26.46
CA ALA A 207 3.37 2.81 27.45
C ALA A 207 4.64 2.25 28.11
N LEU A 208 5.74 2.21 27.34
CA LEU A 208 7.08 1.82 27.85
C LEU A 208 7.85 2.95 28.54
N GLY A 209 7.24 4.11 28.74
CA GLY A 209 7.86 5.26 29.40
C GLY A 209 8.74 6.12 28.47
N GLY A 210 8.70 5.89 27.16
CA GLY A 210 9.45 6.67 26.17
C GLY A 210 8.69 7.93 25.74
N TYR A 211 9.43 9.06 25.65
CA TYR A 211 8.91 10.34 25.14
C TYR A 211 9.62 10.80 23.86
N SER A 212 10.48 9.97 23.30
CA SER A 212 11.19 10.29 22.08
C SER A 212 10.22 10.37 20.89
N ALA A 213 10.34 11.41 20.10
CA ALA A 213 9.73 11.45 18.78
C ALA A 213 10.49 10.46 17.88
N ILE A 214 9.79 9.50 17.35
CA ILE A 214 10.31 8.57 16.34
C ILE A 214 10.23 9.25 14.98
#